data_a2b988efc4cbaa791271088d051ec125
#
_entry.id   a2b988efc4cbaa791271088d051ec125
#
_cell.length_a   1.000
_cell.length_b   1.000
_cell.length_c   1.000
_cell.angle_alpha   90.00
_cell.angle_beta   90.00
_cell.angle_gamma   90.00
#
_symmetry.space_group_name_H-M   'P 1'
#
loop_
_entity.id
_entity.type
_entity.pdbx_description
1 polymer ?
#
loop_
_entity_poly.entity_id
_entity_poly.type
_entity_poly.pdbx_seq_one_letter_code
_entity_poly.pdbx_strand_id
1 'polypeptide(L)'
;GRILGRSDDMLIIRGVNVFPSQVESVILEMPEFEPHYLIVVDRVNNTDTFQIQVEVRQEFYSDEMNKMIALKKKIANRMQSVIGLQPDIRIVEPRSIERSMGKAKHVIDNRKLE
;
A
#
# COMPACT_ATOMS: atom_id res chain seq x y z
N GLY A 1 12.58 -22.98 -7.44
CA GLY A 1 12.54 -22.78 -7.16
C GLY A 1 12.46 -22.35 -6.72
N ARG A 2 12.41 -22.09 -6.62
CA ARG A 2 12.39 -21.66 -6.20
C ARG A 2 12.06 -21.11 -5.47
N ILE A 3 11.86 -20.77 -5.07
CA ILE A 3 11.56 -20.27 -4.41
C ILE A 3 11.20 -19.99 -3.70
N LEU A 4 11.22 -19.91 -3.63
CA LEU A 4 10.95 -19.77 -2.81
C LEU A 4 10.26 -18.93 -2.08
N GLY A 5 9.71 -18.96 -1.50
CA GLY A 5 8.92 -18.23 -0.72
C GLY A 5 9.13 -16.79 -0.76
N ARG A 6 8.92 -16.21 -1.72
CA ARG A 6 9.07 -14.98 -1.72
C ARG A 6 7.93 -14.27 -1.36
N SER A 7 7.91 -13.41 -0.48
CA SER A 7 6.82 -12.60 -0.12
C SER A 7 6.78 -11.38 -1.00
N ASP A 8 7.65 -11.26 -1.91
CA ASP A 8 7.75 -10.07 -2.73
C ASP A 8 7.48 -10.40 -4.18
N ASP A 9 6.30 -10.88 -4.45
CA ASP A 9 5.95 -11.20 -5.82
C ASP A 9 5.62 -9.92 -6.57
N MET A 10 6.24 -9.74 -7.71
CA MET A 10 6.06 -8.55 -8.50
C MET A 10 4.65 -8.46 -9.07
N LEU A 11 4.09 -7.27 -9.03
CA LEU A 11 2.80 -6.99 -9.61
C LEU A 11 3.03 -6.08 -10.82
N ILE A 12 2.33 -6.32 -11.90
CA ILE A 12 2.38 -5.42 -13.03
C ILE A 12 1.08 -4.65 -13.04
N ILE A 13 1.17 -3.35 -12.78
CA ILE A 13 0.00 -2.50 -12.69
C ILE A 13 0.16 -1.38 -13.69
N ARG A 14 -0.76 -1.30 -14.65
CA ARG A 14 -0.70 -0.30 -15.71
C ARG A 14 0.66 -0.32 -16.40
N GLY A 15 1.21 -1.50 -16.61
CA GLY A 15 2.49 -1.63 -17.29
C GLY A 15 3.70 -1.32 -16.44
N VAL A 16 3.52 -1.04 -15.15
CA VAL A 16 4.63 -0.72 -14.26
C VAL A 16 4.87 -1.89 -13.34
N ASN A 17 6.13 -2.27 -13.17
CA ASN A 17 6.49 -3.35 -12.27
C ASN A 17 6.51 -2.82 -10.85
N VAL A 18 5.65 -3.34 -10.02
CA VAL A 18 5.53 -2.90 -8.64
C VAL A 18 5.87 -4.05 -7.72
N PHE A 19 6.79 -3.81 -6.79
CA PHE A 19 7.15 -4.82 -5.82
C PHE A 19 6.60 -4.41 -4.45
N PRO A 20 5.91 -5.30 -3.76
CA PRO A 20 5.41 -4.96 -2.41
C PRO A 20 6.51 -4.45 -1.49
N SER A 21 7.75 -4.90 -1.66
CA SER A 21 8.83 -4.41 -0.83
C SER A 21 9.11 -2.93 -1.05
N GLN A 22 8.82 -2.41 -2.25
CA GLN A 22 8.97 -0.98 -2.48
C GLN A 22 7.94 -0.21 -1.68
N VAL A 23 6.71 -0.72 -1.63
CA VAL A 23 5.65 -0.10 -0.85
C VAL A 23 6.03 -0.12 0.62
N GLU A 24 6.48 -1.27 1.09
CA GLU A 24 6.85 -1.42 2.48
C GLU A 24 7.99 -0.48 2.85
N SER A 25 8.99 -0.34 2.01
CA SER A 25 10.13 0.50 2.33
C SER A 25 9.72 1.96 2.49
N VAL A 26 8.77 2.42 1.69
CA VAL A 26 8.29 3.80 1.83
C VAL A 26 7.53 3.95 3.15
N ILE A 27 6.69 3.00 3.49
CA ILE A 27 5.92 3.08 4.72
C ILE A 27 6.85 3.06 5.93
N LEU A 28 7.88 2.22 5.89
CA LEU A 28 8.79 2.11 7.01
C LEU A 28 9.66 3.35 7.20
N GLU A 29 9.86 4.14 6.16
CA GLU A 29 10.66 5.33 6.32
C GLU A 29 9.84 6.50 6.85
N MET A 30 8.53 6.36 6.95
CA MET A 30 7.67 7.44 7.41
C MET A 30 7.22 7.16 8.84
N PRO A 31 7.65 7.98 9.79
CA PRO A 31 7.32 7.71 11.19
C PRO A 31 5.85 7.87 11.54
N GLU A 32 5.08 8.48 10.66
CA GLU A 32 3.67 8.70 10.94
C GLU A 32 2.84 7.44 10.79
N PHE A 33 3.37 6.40 10.16
CA PHE A 33 2.59 5.23 9.86
C PHE A 33 3.06 3.98 10.57
N GLU A 34 2.12 3.09 10.86
CA GLU A 34 2.45 1.78 11.39
C GLU A 34 2.92 0.90 10.23
N PRO A 35 3.68 -0.15 10.51
CA PRO A 35 4.16 -1.01 9.44
C PRO A 35 3.10 -2.01 8.97
N HIS A 36 1.86 -1.60 8.99
CA HIS A 36 0.75 -2.44 8.56
C HIS A 36 0.07 -1.79 7.36
N TYR A 37 -0.02 -2.52 6.30
CA TYR A 37 -0.55 -1.97 5.07
C TYR A 37 -1.20 -3.06 4.23
N LEU A 38 -1.98 -2.65 3.27
CA LEU A 38 -2.65 -3.57 2.38
C LEU A 38 -2.65 -2.95 0.98
N ILE A 39 -2.15 -3.69 0.01
CA ILE A 39 -2.16 -3.26 -1.38
C ILE A 39 -3.36 -3.93 -2.03
N VAL A 40 -4.24 -3.15 -2.61
CA VAL A 40 -5.43 -3.67 -3.26
C VAL A 40 -5.38 -3.29 -4.74
N VAL A 41 -5.43 -4.28 -5.60
CA VAL A 41 -5.39 -4.07 -7.03
C VAL A 41 -6.66 -4.60 -7.64
N ASP A 42 -7.31 -3.77 -8.43
CA ASP A 42 -8.53 -4.17 -9.11
C ASP A 42 -8.43 -3.77 -10.56
N ARG A 43 -9.36 -4.22 -11.37
CA ARG A 43 -9.43 -3.79 -12.76
C ARG A 43 -10.84 -3.32 -13.01
N VAL A 44 -10.99 -2.06 -13.38
CA VAL A 44 -12.26 -1.46 -13.63
C VAL A 44 -12.22 -0.86 -15.03
N ASN A 45 -13.16 -1.28 -15.88
CA ASN A 45 -13.22 -0.78 -17.25
C ASN A 45 -11.89 -0.95 -17.97
N ASN A 46 -11.28 -2.11 -17.82
CA ASN A 46 -10.00 -2.43 -18.47
C ASN A 46 -8.83 -1.60 -17.98
N THR A 47 -8.98 -0.95 -16.86
CA THR A 47 -7.91 -0.15 -16.28
C THR A 47 -7.59 -0.68 -14.90
N ASP A 48 -6.32 -0.91 -14.62
CA ASP A 48 -5.91 -1.34 -13.30
C ASP A 48 -6.03 -0.20 -12.31
N THR A 49 -6.54 -0.51 -11.13
CA THR A 49 -6.54 0.46 -10.04
C THR A 49 -5.57 -0.03 -8.98
N PHE A 50 -4.89 0.89 -8.36
CA PHE A 50 -3.83 0.58 -7.40
C PHE A 50 -4.10 1.39 -6.13
N GLN A 51 -4.51 0.71 -5.08
CA GLN A 51 -4.84 1.36 -3.83
C GLN A 51 -3.95 0.80 -2.74
N ILE A 52 -3.49 1.64 -1.85
CA ILE A 52 -2.72 1.21 -0.70
C ILE A 52 -3.41 1.72 0.55
N GLN A 53 -3.75 0.82 1.46
CA GLN A 53 -4.33 1.17 2.74
C GLN A 53 -3.21 1.12 3.76
N VAL A 54 -3.05 2.17 4.54
CA VAL A 54 -2.02 2.24 5.57
C VAL A 54 -2.62 2.71 6.87
N GLU A 55 -2.10 2.22 7.98
CA GLU A 55 -2.55 2.65 9.30
C GLU A 55 -1.68 3.78 9.77
N VAL A 56 -2.29 4.87 10.19
CA VAL A 56 -1.55 5.98 10.77
C VAL A 56 -1.38 5.67 12.25
N ARG A 57 -0.24 6.08 12.82
CA ARG A 57 -0.02 5.87 14.25
C ARG A 57 -0.96 6.75 15.03
N GLN A 58 -1.38 6.28 16.17
CA GLN A 58 -2.36 6.98 16.96
C GLN A 58 -1.96 8.41 17.29
N GLU A 59 -0.72 8.65 17.56
CA GLU A 59 -0.29 10.01 17.89
C GLU A 59 -0.34 10.95 16.70
N PHE A 60 -0.48 10.43 15.49
CA PHE A 60 -0.60 11.28 14.31
C PHE A 60 -2.02 11.24 13.74
N TYR A 61 -2.89 10.45 14.31
CA TYR A 61 -4.25 10.35 13.81
C TYR A 61 -5.01 11.61 14.23
N SER A 62 -5.74 12.20 13.34
CA SER A 62 -6.44 13.43 13.59
C SER A 62 -7.75 13.45 12.84
N ASP A 63 -8.75 14.10 13.43
CA ASP A 63 -10.01 14.25 12.76
C ASP A 63 -9.94 15.44 11.83
N GLU A 64 -8.85 16.21 11.88
CA GLU A 64 -8.72 17.35 11.02
C GLU A 64 -8.39 16.87 9.63
N MET A 65 -9.29 17.12 8.70
CA MET A 65 -9.12 16.66 7.37
C MET A 65 -7.87 17.19 6.70
N ASN A 66 -7.51 18.41 6.97
CA ASN A 66 -6.33 18.99 6.35
C ASN A 66 -5.05 18.24 6.70
N LYS A 67 -4.95 17.76 7.93
CA LYS A 67 -3.76 17.03 8.33
C LYS A 67 -3.71 15.68 7.67
N MET A 68 -4.85 15.02 7.54
CA MET A 68 -4.88 13.71 6.91
C MET A 68 -4.64 13.82 5.41
N ILE A 69 -5.13 14.85 4.79
CA ILE A 69 -4.89 15.08 3.36
C ILE A 69 -3.40 15.34 3.11
N ALA A 70 -2.76 16.09 4.01
CA ALA A 70 -1.33 16.38 3.85
C ALA A 70 -0.51 15.10 3.97
N LEU A 71 -0.85 14.22 4.92
CA LEU A 71 -0.16 12.95 5.05
C LEU A 71 -0.37 12.08 3.83
N LYS A 72 -1.57 12.08 3.30
CA LYS A 72 -1.90 11.29 2.15
C LYS A 72 -1.07 11.74 0.95
N LYS A 73 -0.94 13.04 0.75
CA LYS A 73 -0.15 13.54 -0.35
C LYS A 73 1.32 13.22 -0.16
N LYS A 74 1.80 13.31 1.05
CA LYS A 74 3.19 13.04 1.33
C LYS A 74 3.55 11.61 0.97
N ILE A 75 2.75 10.66 1.41
CA ILE A 75 3.06 9.26 1.14
C ILE A 75 2.83 8.92 -0.33
N ALA A 76 1.81 9.50 -0.96
CA ALA A 76 1.55 9.23 -2.37
C ALA A 76 2.70 9.73 -3.23
N ASN A 77 3.27 10.88 -2.89
CA ASN A 77 4.39 11.42 -3.63
C ASN A 77 5.64 10.57 -3.45
N ARG A 78 5.86 10.07 -2.25
CA ARG A 78 7.00 9.18 -2.03
C ARG A 78 6.82 7.88 -2.78
N MET A 79 5.61 7.34 -2.82
CA MET A 79 5.36 6.13 -3.56
C MET A 79 5.64 6.34 -5.04
N GLN A 80 5.21 7.46 -5.58
CA GLN A 80 5.46 7.73 -6.98
C GLN A 80 6.94 7.86 -7.27
N SER A 81 7.67 8.45 -6.35
CA SER A 81 9.10 8.63 -6.53
C SER A 81 9.84 7.30 -6.56
N VAL A 82 9.42 6.38 -5.75
CA VAL A 82 10.10 5.09 -5.63
C VAL A 82 9.60 4.09 -6.66
N ILE A 83 8.30 4.06 -6.91
CA ILE A 83 7.70 3.03 -7.74
C ILE A 83 7.49 3.48 -9.18
N GLY A 84 7.27 4.75 -9.39
CA GLY A 84 6.98 5.27 -10.71
C GLY A 84 5.49 5.27 -11.03
N LEU A 85 4.66 5.02 -10.04
CA LEU A 85 3.23 4.97 -10.23
C LEU A 85 2.60 5.52 -8.97
N GLN A 86 1.63 6.40 -9.09
CA GLN A 86 1.01 6.99 -7.92
C GLN A 86 -0.22 6.20 -7.51
N PRO A 87 -0.21 5.63 -6.32
CA PRO A 87 -1.36 4.87 -5.86
C PRO A 87 -2.42 5.77 -5.27
N ASP A 88 -3.60 5.20 -5.10
CA ASP A 88 -4.66 5.86 -4.36
C ASP A 88 -4.43 5.45 -2.91
N ILE A 89 -4.09 6.40 -2.06
CA ILE A 89 -3.78 6.12 -0.68
C ILE A 89 -5.03 6.24 0.18
N ARG A 90 -5.24 5.23 1.02
CA ARG A 90 -6.34 5.28 1.98
C ARG A 90 -5.73 5.16 3.36
N ILE A 91 -5.82 6.21 4.14
CA ILE A 91 -5.32 6.18 5.50
C ILE A 91 -6.44 5.69 6.40
N VAL A 92 -6.17 4.64 7.15
CA VAL A 92 -7.18 4.04 8.01
C VAL A 92 -6.78 4.22 9.47
N GLU A 93 -7.75 4.04 10.34
CA GLU A 93 -7.53 4.22 11.76
C GLU A 93 -6.57 3.17 12.29
N PRO A 94 -5.92 3.46 13.41
CA PRO A 94 -5.01 2.48 14.01
C PRO A 94 -5.74 1.17 14.27
N ARG A 95 -5.03 0.10 14.05
CA ARG A 95 -5.54 -1.25 14.28
C ARG A 95 -6.65 -1.67 13.36
N SER A 96 -6.85 -1.00 12.24
CA SER A 96 -7.88 -1.38 11.30
C SER A 96 -7.46 -2.54 10.42
N ILE A 97 -6.18 -2.66 10.14
CA ILE A 97 -5.72 -3.72 9.26
C ILE A 97 -5.42 -4.94 10.09
N GLU A 98 -5.96 -6.07 9.66
CA GLU A 98 -5.78 -7.28 10.40
C GLU A 98 -4.37 -7.72 10.42
N ARG A 99 -3.85 -8.09 11.57
CA ARG A 99 -2.47 -8.49 11.65
C ARG A 99 -2.30 -9.85 12.19
N SER A 100 -3.29 -10.64 12.19
CA SER A 100 -3.16 -11.80 12.89
C SER A 100 -2.55 -12.80 12.11
N MET A 101 -2.67 -13.34 11.38
CA MET A 101 -2.28 -14.37 10.77
C MET A 101 -0.94 -14.54 10.56
N GLY A 102 -0.13 -14.37 11.24
CA GLY A 102 1.16 -14.75 11.11
C GLY A 102 1.72 -14.51 9.74
N LYS A 103 1.10 -14.88 8.75
CA LYS A 103 1.57 -14.60 7.53
C LYS A 103 0.79 -13.59 6.99
N ALA A 104 0.93 -12.41 7.27
CA ALA A 104 0.12 -11.34 6.86
C ALA A 104 0.10 -11.25 5.37
N LYS A 105 -1.04 -11.14 4.83
CA LYS A 105 -1.15 -10.97 3.48
C LYS A 105 -1.17 -9.52 3.24
N HIS A 106 -0.26 -8.97 2.53
CA HIS A 106 -0.18 -7.55 2.24
C HIS A 106 -0.78 -7.17 0.90
N VAL A 107 -1.18 -8.14 0.11
CA VAL A 107 -1.66 -7.88 -1.24
C VAL A 107 -2.97 -8.60 -1.51
N ILE A 108 -3.94 -7.88 -2.03
CA ILE A 108 -5.17 -8.46 -2.52
C ILE A 108 -5.27 -8.05 -3.98
N ASP A 109 -5.14 -9.02 -4.87
CA ASP A 109 -5.22 -8.73 -6.30
C ASP A 109 -6.51 -9.35 -6.80
N ASN A 110 -7.48 -8.49 -7.08
CA ASN A 110 -8.79 -8.93 -7.49
C ASN A 110 -8.95 -9.01 -9.01
N ARG A 111 -7.89 -8.78 -9.75
CA ARG A 111 -8.00 -8.83 -11.20
C ARG A 111 -8.10 -10.26 -11.65
N LYS A 112 -8.83 -10.46 -12.74
CA LYS A 112 -8.93 -11.77 -13.26
C LYS A 112 -7.78 -11.96 -14.16
N LEU A 113 -6.84 -12.75 -13.77
CA LEU A 113 -5.66 -13.00 -14.58
C LEU A 113 -5.82 -14.37 -15.20
N GLU A 114 -5.88 -14.40 -16.46
CA GLU A 114 -6.07 -15.67 -17.09
C GLU A 114 -4.83 -16.28 -17.58
#